data_f086c1d3a8e0a62c18fa8a1ebcf9bec0
#
_entry.id   f086c1d3a8e0a62c18fa8a1ebcf9bec0
#
_cell.length_a   1.000
_cell.length_b   1.000
_cell.length_c   1.000
_cell.angle_alpha   90.00
_cell.angle_beta   90.00
_cell.angle_gamma   90.00
#
_symmetry.space_group_name_H-M   'P 1'
#
loop_
_entity.id
_entity.type
_entity.pdbx_description
1 polymer ?
#
loop_
_entity_poly.entity_id
_entity_poly.type
_entity_poly.pdbx_seq_one_letter_code
_entity_poly.pdbx_strand_id
1 'polypeptide(L)'
;KLDTGMHRIGLMSKEELSTLLKLVDPDKFNVEGIFTHFATADGDDVAFEKQRSLFYEMIGNCKFKYIHCCNSAAMTYHHDEKSNMGRLGITMYGCSPNGEEETKFKQVMSLYTKIAMIKKIPAGDQVGYGLTYTAKEDEYIATLPIGYADGFIRKNQGRKVYINGKYYEIVGRVC
;
A
#
# COMPACT_ATOMS: atom_id res chain seq x y z
N LYS A 1 20.94 -1.67 -6.05
CA LYS A 1 20.21 -1.53 -4.77
C LYS A 1 21.12 -1.89 -3.61
N LEU A 2 21.06 -1.12 -2.52
CA LEU A 2 21.68 -1.45 -1.23
C LEU A 2 20.62 -2.01 -0.28
N ASP A 3 20.96 -3.05 0.45
CA ASP A 3 20.14 -3.58 1.54
C ASP A 3 20.65 -3.02 2.87
N THR A 4 19.87 -2.13 3.43
CA THR A 4 20.19 -1.43 4.68
C THR A 4 19.31 -1.89 5.84
N GLY A 5 18.61 -3.04 5.68
CA GLY A 5 17.76 -3.59 6.72
C GLY A 5 16.36 -4.03 6.28
N MET A 6 16.03 -3.94 4.98
CA MET A 6 14.79 -4.53 4.45
C MET A 6 14.93 -6.04 4.23
N HIS A 7 16.13 -6.54 4.00
CA HIS A 7 16.51 -7.95 3.79
C HIS A 7 15.69 -8.64 2.70
N ARG A 8 15.43 -7.91 1.61
CA ARG A 8 14.69 -8.43 0.47
C ARG A 8 15.58 -8.73 -0.73
N ILE A 9 16.32 -7.75 -1.21
CA ILE A 9 17.38 -7.84 -2.23
C ILE A 9 18.32 -6.64 -2.09
N GLY A 10 19.57 -6.76 -2.48
CA GLY A 10 20.55 -5.67 -2.54
C GLY A 10 21.91 -6.08 -2.02
N LEU A 11 22.90 -5.24 -2.27
CA LEU A 11 24.25 -5.37 -1.70
C LEU A 11 24.21 -4.98 -0.23
N MET A 12 24.92 -5.72 0.61
CA MET A 12 24.86 -5.58 2.06
C MET A 12 26.05 -4.81 2.64
N SER A 13 27.05 -4.50 1.84
CA SER A 13 28.22 -3.78 2.31
C SER A 13 28.80 -2.81 1.27
N LYS A 14 29.63 -1.88 1.78
CA LYS A 14 30.38 -0.94 0.94
C LYS A 14 31.40 -1.64 0.06
N GLU A 15 31.98 -2.74 0.54
CA GLU A 15 32.94 -3.58 -0.15
C GLU A 15 32.29 -4.27 -1.36
N GLU A 16 31.07 -4.79 -1.19
CA GLU A 16 30.29 -5.37 -2.28
C GLU A 16 29.95 -4.32 -3.35
N LEU A 17 29.54 -3.11 -2.92
CA LEU A 17 29.31 -2.00 -3.84
C LEU A 17 30.59 -1.65 -4.62
N SER A 18 31.71 -1.51 -3.92
CA SER A 18 33.01 -1.19 -4.55
C SER A 18 33.42 -2.28 -5.54
N THR A 19 33.23 -3.55 -5.18
CA THR A 19 33.54 -4.68 -6.05
C THR A 19 32.66 -4.67 -7.31
N LEU A 20 31.35 -4.47 -7.14
CA LEU A 20 30.42 -4.38 -8.26
C LEU A 20 30.82 -3.26 -9.23
N LEU A 21 31.08 -2.06 -8.70
CA LEU A 21 31.44 -0.91 -9.53
C LEU A 21 32.75 -1.10 -10.32
N LYS A 22 33.68 -1.91 -9.82
CA LYS A 22 34.92 -2.28 -10.54
C LYS A 22 34.68 -3.32 -11.63
N LEU A 23 33.65 -4.19 -11.44
CA LEU A 23 33.34 -5.25 -12.39
C LEU A 23 32.43 -4.78 -13.54
N VAL A 24 31.74 -3.66 -13.37
CA VAL A 24 30.85 -3.12 -14.40
C VAL A 24 31.68 -2.58 -15.56
N ASP A 25 31.44 -3.14 -16.75
CA ASP A 25 32.01 -2.64 -18.01
C ASP A 25 31.22 -1.38 -18.44
N PRO A 26 31.84 -0.18 -18.40
CA PRO A 26 31.13 1.07 -18.69
C PRO A 26 30.68 1.20 -20.16
N ASP A 27 31.26 0.41 -21.07
CA ASP A 27 30.84 0.40 -22.47
C ASP A 27 29.53 -0.40 -22.67
N LYS A 28 29.19 -1.24 -21.73
CA LYS A 28 27.99 -2.09 -21.79
C LYS A 28 26.88 -1.69 -20.82
N PHE A 29 27.25 -1.08 -19.68
CA PHE A 29 26.32 -0.78 -18.60
C PHE A 29 26.49 0.64 -18.10
N ASN A 30 25.37 1.35 -17.96
CA ASN A 30 25.33 2.65 -17.34
C ASN A 30 24.76 2.54 -15.93
N VAL A 31 25.57 2.78 -14.91
CA VAL A 31 25.14 2.77 -13.50
C VAL A 31 24.61 4.15 -13.14
N GLU A 32 23.35 4.44 -13.46
CA GLU A 32 22.77 5.76 -13.29
C GLU A 32 22.40 6.11 -11.85
N GLY A 33 22.03 5.11 -11.04
CA GLY A 33 21.48 5.41 -9.73
C GLY A 33 21.76 4.36 -8.67
N ILE A 34 21.57 4.79 -7.44
CA ILE A 34 21.68 3.97 -6.25
C ILE A 34 20.48 4.17 -5.33
N PHE A 35 20.00 3.11 -4.70
CA PHE A 35 18.84 3.21 -3.83
C PHE A 35 18.81 2.17 -2.71
N THR A 36 18.04 2.48 -1.68
CA THR A 36 17.58 1.53 -0.67
C THR A 36 16.05 1.57 -0.54
N HIS A 37 15.49 0.77 0.35
CA HIS A 37 14.07 0.79 0.68
C HIS A 37 13.89 0.69 2.18
N PHE A 38 13.19 1.68 2.77
CA PHE A 38 12.94 1.72 4.20
C PHE A 38 11.83 0.74 4.59
N ALA A 39 12.05 0.05 5.69
CA ALA A 39 11.12 -0.93 6.24
C ALA A 39 10.06 -0.31 7.15
N THR A 40 10.40 0.78 7.85
CA THR A 40 9.63 1.32 8.99
C THR A 40 9.46 2.84 8.96
N ALA A 41 9.49 3.46 7.78
CA ALA A 41 9.34 4.92 7.65
C ALA A 41 7.93 5.44 8.05
N ASP A 42 7.01 4.56 8.39
CA ASP A 42 5.64 4.82 8.83
C ASP A 42 5.41 4.59 10.33
N GLY A 43 6.46 4.23 11.11
CA GLY A 43 6.23 3.93 12.51
C GLY A 43 7.44 3.91 13.44
N ASP A 44 8.63 3.53 12.99
CA ASP A 44 9.84 3.45 13.84
C ASP A 44 10.95 4.36 13.33
N ASP A 45 11.00 5.56 13.89
CA ASP A 45 11.97 6.59 13.52
C ASP A 45 13.42 6.16 13.80
N VAL A 46 13.67 5.37 14.84
CA VAL A 46 15.02 4.89 15.18
C VAL A 46 15.51 3.91 14.13
N ALA A 47 14.70 2.95 13.76
CA ALA A 47 15.04 1.99 12.71
C ALA A 47 15.15 2.68 11.34
N PHE A 48 14.27 3.64 11.04
CA PHE A 48 14.34 4.47 9.84
C PHE A 48 15.67 5.21 9.73
N GLU A 49 16.07 5.95 10.77
CA GLU A 49 17.31 6.72 10.80
C GLU A 49 18.57 5.83 10.73
N LYS A 50 18.53 4.65 11.35
CA LYS A 50 19.59 3.64 11.21
C LYS A 50 19.75 3.19 9.77
N GLN A 51 18.67 2.85 9.09
CA GLN A 51 18.70 2.47 7.67
C GLN A 51 19.19 3.62 6.77
N ARG A 52 18.74 4.84 7.03
CA ARG A 52 19.13 6.04 6.29
C ARG A 52 20.61 6.33 6.45
N SER A 53 21.12 6.30 7.67
CA SER A 53 22.53 6.53 7.98
C SER A 53 23.43 5.49 7.31
N LEU A 54 23.08 4.21 7.42
CA LEU A 54 23.80 3.12 6.77
C LEU A 54 23.79 3.26 5.24
N PHE A 55 22.69 3.70 4.64
CA PHE A 55 22.61 3.93 3.20
C PHE A 55 23.64 4.94 2.71
N TYR A 56 23.74 6.09 3.38
CA TYR A 56 24.71 7.12 3.03
C TYR A 56 26.14 6.77 3.40
N GLU A 57 26.36 6.00 4.46
CA GLU A 57 27.68 5.45 4.81
C GLU A 57 28.19 4.51 3.71
N MET A 58 27.33 3.60 3.21
CA MET A 58 27.67 2.66 2.15
C MET A 58 27.97 3.37 0.82
N ILE A 59 27.22 4.42 0.47
CA ILE A 59 27.48 5.25 -0.72
C ILE A 59 28.84 5.94 -0.61
N GLY A 60 29.16 6.49 0.57
CA GLY A 60 30.40 7.24 0.79
C GLY A 60 30.55 8.38 -0.20
N ASN A 61 31.69 8.41 -0.91
CA ASN A 61 32.02 9.44 -1.90
C ASN A 61 31.60 9.10 -3.34
N CYS A 62 30.92 7.96 -3.54
CA CYS A 62 30.46 7.58 -4.87
C CYS A 62 29.40 8.57 -5.38
N LYS A 63 29.50 8.94 -6.66
CA LYS A 63 28.55 9.85 -7.29
C LYS A 63 27.63 9.08 -8.23
N PHE A 64 26.34 9.34 -8.09
CA PHE A 64 25.29 8.77 -8.94
C PHE A 64 24.37 9.90 -9.43
N LYS A 65 23.83 9.75 -10.62
CA LYS A 65 22.84 10.67 -11.17
C LYS A 65 21.55 10.67 -10.31
N TYR A 66 21.14 9.48 -9.88
CA TYR A 66 19.97 9.31 -9.03
C TYR A 66 20.34 8.64 -7.70
N ILE A 67 20.00 9.31 -6.62
CA ILE A 67 20.09 8.76 -5.26
C ILE A 67 18.68 8.78 -4.69
N HIS A 68 18.11 7.62 -4.38
CA HIS A 68 16.73 7.56 -3.92
C HIS A 68 16.49 6.48 -2.87
N CYS A 69 15.90 6.90 -1.77
CA CYS A 69 15.57 6.02 -0.65
C CYS A 69 14.10 6.14 -0.22
N CYS A 70 13.46 7.30 -0.46
CA CYS A 70 12.13 7.60 0.02
C CYS A 70 11.04 6.82 -0.71
N ASN A 71 10.31 5.99 0.04
CA ASN A 71 9.02 5.42 -0.32
C ASN A 71 7.88 6.39 0.07
N SER A 72 6.61 5.99 -0.07
CA SER A 72 5.48 6.84 0.30
C SER A 72 5.55 7.36 1.72
N ALA A 73 5.88 6.51 2.69
CA ALA A 73 5.98 6.88 4.09
C ALA A 73 7.11 7.89 4.33
N ALA A 74 8.30 7.61 3.82
CA ALA A 74 9.43 8.54 3.98
C ALA A 74 9.17 9.89 3.32
N MET A 75 8.46 9.93 2.17
CA MET A 75 8.08 11.19 1.53
C MET A 75 6.99 11.95 2.28
N THR A 76 6.18 11.26 3.06
CA THR A 76 5.06 11.85 3.80
C THR A 76 5.49 12.38 5.15
N TYR A 77 6.32 11.63 5.88
CA TYR A 77 6.62 11.88 7.29
C TYR A 77 8.04 12.33 7.55
N HIS A 78 8.95 12.13 6.61
CA HIS A 78 10.37 12.47 6.76
C HIS A 78 10.83 13.41 5.65
N HIS A 79 11.96 14.05 5.88
CA HIS A 79 12.63 14.89 4.90
C HIS A 79 14.05 14.37 4.64
N ASP A 80 14.40 14.13 3.38
CA ASP A 80 15.73 13.67 3.00
C ASP A 80 16.29 14.55 1.88
N GLU A 81 17.14 15.51 2.25
CA GLU A 81 17.75 16.47 1.33
C GLU A 81 18.80 15.87 0.39
N LYS A 82 19.33 14.67 0.71
CA LYS A 82 20.35 14.00 -0.08
C LYS A 82 19.78 13.12 -1.18
N SER A 83 18.49 12.80 -1.08
CA SER A 83 17.75 12.05 -2.10
C SER A 83 17.22 13.02 -3.16
N ASN A 84 17.49 12.72 -4.44
CA ASN A 84 17.02 13.57 -5.53
C ASN A 84 15.89 12.96 -6.37
N MET A 85 15.31 11.85 -5.87
CA MET A 85 14.16 11.20 -6.47
C MET A 85 13.35 10.44 -5.41
N GLY A 86 12.04 10.60 -5.43
CA GLY A 86 11.09 9.84 -4.59
C GLY A 86 10.41 8.71 -5.38
N ARG A 87 9.94 7.70 -4.65
CA ARG A 87 9.17 6.58 -5.21
C ARG A 87 7.81 6.51 -4.55
N LEU A 88 6.84 7.21 -5.15
CA LEU A 88 5.46 7.15 -4.70
C LEU A 88 4.87 5.76 -4.95
N GLY A 89 4.29 5.18 -3.91
CA GLY A 89 3.53 3.95 -3.95
C GLY A 89 2.09 4.22 -3.51
N ILE A 90 1.74 3.80 -2.30
CA ILE A 90 0.36 3.81 -1.81
C ILE A 90 -0.28 5.21 -1.77
N THR A 91 0.49 6.26 -1.50
CA THR A 91 -0.01 7.64 -1.49
C THR A 91 -0.48 8.14 -2.86
N MET A 92 0.05 7.58 -3.95
CA MET A 92 -0.42 7.90 -5.29
C MET A 92 -1.86 7.45 -5.53
N TYR A 93 -2.32 6.45 -4.78
CA TYR A 93 -3.70 5.96 -4.82
C TYR A 93 -4.62 6.63 -3.81
N GLY A 94 -4.11 7.63 -3.08
CA GLY A 94 -4.89 8.38 -2.10
C GLY A 94 -5.00 7.71 -0.73
N CYS A 95 -4.10 6.75 -0.44
CA CYS A 95 -4.07 6.06 0.84
C CYS A 95 -2.91 6.56 1.70
N SER A 96 -3.14 6.72 3.00
CA SER A 96 -2.10 7.02 3.96
C SER A 96 -1.19 5.80 4.17
N PRO A 97 0.15 5.99 4.26
CA PRO A 97 1.07 4.89 4.47
C PRO A 97 0.90 4.17 5.81
N ASN A 98 0.49 4.87 6.86
CA ASN A 98 0.25 4.31 8.20
C ASN A 98 -1.18 3.78 8.40
N GLY A 99 -2.04 3.85 7.37
CA GLY A 99 -3.42 3.37 7.42
C GLY A 99 -4.41 4.30 8.14
N GLU A 100 -3.98 5.46 8.64
CA GLU A 100 -4.84 6.46 9.24
C GLU A 100 -5.57 7.28 8.18
N GLU A 101 -6.75 7.82 8.51
CA GLU A 101 -7.45 8.76 7.63
C GLU A 101 -6.69 10.08 7.58
N GLU A 102 -6.08 10.36 6.44
CA GLU A 102 -5.44 11.64 6.17
C GLU A 102 -6.17 12.40 5.06
N THR A 103 -6.70 13.57 5.40
CA THR A 103 -7.47 14.42 4.47
C THR A 103 -6.62 15.04 3.36
N LYS A 104 -5.29 15.01 3.50
CA LYS A 104 -4.38 15.54 2.47
C LYS A 104 -4.28 14.67 1.21
N PHE A 105 -4.63 13.38 1.31
CA PHE A 105 -4.63 12.49 0.16
C PHE A 105 -6.02 12.39 -0.46
N LYS A 106 -6.08 12.51 -1.79
CA LYS A 106 -7.32 12.35 -2.55
C LYS A 106 -7.40 10.93 -3.08
N GLN A 107 -8.46 10.22 -2.73
CA GLN A 107 -8.71 8.88 -3.26
C GLN A 107 -8.88 8.94 -4.79
N VAL A 108 -8.14 8.10 -5.50
CA VAL A 108 -8.14 8.04 -6.97
C VAL A 108 -8.78 6.78 -7.52
N MET A 109 -9.09 5.79 -6.67
CA MET A 109 -9.71 4.53 -7.07
C MET A 109 -11.11 4.40 -6.47
N SER A 110 -12.08 4.06 -7.29
CA SER A 110 -13.45 3.75 -6.89
C SER A 110 -13.88 2.43 -7.52
N LEU A 111 -14.58 1.61 -6.75
CA LEU A 111 -15.13 0.34 -7.22
C LEU A 111 -16.63 0.49 -7.41
N TYR A 112 -17.12 0.16 -8.60
CA TYR A 112 -18.52 0.23 -8.97
C TYR A 112 -19.05 -1.14 -9.34
N THR A 113 -20.31 -1.37 -9.00
CA THR A 113 -21.07 -2.55 -9.44
C THR A 113 -22.53 -2.15 -9.67
N LYS A 114 -23.35 -3.09 -10.16
CA LYS A 114 -24.78 -2.88 -10.38
C LYS A 114 -25.58 -3.71 -9.39
N ILE A 115 -26.79 -3.30 -9.09
CA ILE A 115 -27.73 -4.13 -8.34
C ILE A 115 -28.28 -5.20 -9.29
N ALA A 116 -28.06 -6.47 -8.98
CA ALA A 116 -28.56 -7.59 -9.77
C ALA A 116 -30.00 -7.94 -9.38
N MET A 117 -30.37 -7.79 -8.10
CA MET A 117 -31.70 -8.12 -7.58
C MET A 117 -32.00 -7.29 -6.34
N ILE A 118 -33.28 -6.96 -6.17
CA ILE A 118 -33.83 -6.42 -4.91
C ILE A 118 -35.01 -7.32 -4.50
N LYS A 119 -35.02 -7.71 -3.24
CA LYS A 119 -36.14 -8.47 -2.66
C LYS A 119 -36.45 -7.99 -1.24
N LYS A 120 -37.72 -8.05 -0.87
CA LYS A 120 -38.16 -7.83 0.50
C LYS A 120 -38.03 -9.13 1.29
N ILE A 121 -37.51 -9.05 2.51
CA ILE A 121 -37.47 -10.15 3.47
C ILE A 121 -38.20 -9.72 4.75
N PRO A 122 -38.93 -10.63 5.42
CA PRO A 122 -39.59 -10.32 6.68
C PRO A 122 -38.62 -10.28 7.85
N ALA A 123 -39.04 -9.66 8.94
CA ALA A 123 -38.33 -9.72 10.22
C ALA A 123 -38.06 -11.16 10.64
N GLY A 124 -36.85 -11.43 11.10
CA GLY A 124 -36.40 -12.76 11.51
C GLY A 124 -35.76 -13.60 10.42
N ASP A 125 -35.88 -13.22 9.16
CA ASP A 125 -35.20 -13.92 8.06
C ASP A 125 -33.69 -13.69 8.11
N GLN A 126 -32.96 -14.70 7.68
CA GLN A 126 -31.50 -14.71 7.75
C GLN A 126 -30.85 -14.67 6.36
N VAL A 127 -29.67 -14.06 6.26
CA VAL A 127 -29.00 -13.79 4.97
C VAL A 127 -27.62 -14.43 4.91
N GLY A 128 -27.36 -15.10 3.77
CA GLY A 128 -26.05 -15.58 3.37
C GLY A 128 -25.56 -16.85 4.07
N TYR A 129 -24.36 -17.28 3.72
CA TYR A 129 -23.74 -18.48 4.31
C TYR A 129 -23.52 -18.32 5.82
N GLY A 130 -23.90 -19.35 6.56
CA GLY A 130 -23.79 -19.39 8.01
C GLY A 130 -24.84 -18.52 8.71
N LEU A 131 -25.80 -17.94 7.93
CA LEU A 131 -26.94 -17.20 8.47
C LEU A 131 -26.50 -16.11 9.49
N THR A 132 -25.43 -15.40 9.16
CA THR A 132 -24.74 -14.48 10.08
C THR A 132 -25.44 -13.13 10.23
N TYR A 133 -26.45 -12.85 9.43
CA TYR A 133 -27.28 -11.68 9.54
C TYR A 133 -28.75 -12.10 9.70
N THR A 134 -29.47 -11.47 10.64
CA THR A 134 -30.89 -11.66 10.85
C THR A 134 -31.60 -10.31 10.70
N ALA A 135 -32.60 -10.24 9.86
CA ALA A 135 -33.43 -9.06 9.64
C ALA A 135 -34.16 -8.68 10.93
N LYS A 136 -34.03 -7.45 11.39
CA LYS A 136 -34.67 -6.94 12.62
C LYS A 136 -36.10 -6.49 12.39
N GLU A 137 -36.42 -6.12 11.17
CA GLU A 137 -37.72 -5.68 10.69
C GLU A 137 -37.90 -6.14 9.23
N ASP A 138 -39.07 -5.92 8.66
CA ASP A 138 -39.28 -6.11 7.24
C ASP A 138 -38.37 -5.17 6.45
N GLU A 139 -37.44 -5.69 5.66
CA GLU A 139 -36.44 -4.90 4.97
C GLU A 139 -36.18 -5.35 3.53
N TYR A 140 -35.53 -4.50 2.75
CA TYR A 140 -35.10 -4.82 1.38
C TYR A 140 -33.62 -5.20 1.35
N ILE A 141 -33.33 -6.33 0.72
CA ILE A 141 -31.97 -6.78 0.44
C ILE A 141 -31.67 -6.57 -1.04
N ALA A 142 -30.57 -5.86 -1.34
CA ALA A 142 -30.01 -5.71 -2.66
C ALA A 142 -28.83 -6.67 -2.86
N THR A 143 -28.89 -7.49 -3.90
CA THR A 143 -27.78 -8.38 -4.28
C THR A 143 -26.86 -7.66 -5.27
N LEU A 144 -25.59 -7.60 -4.94
CA LEU A 144 -24.52 -7.05 -5.80
C LEU A 144 -23.71 -8.19 -6.40
N PRO A 145 -23.55 -8.27 -7.73
CA PRO A 145 -22.80 -9.35 -8.38
C PRO A 145 -21.30 -9.12 -8.32
N ILE A 146 -20.77 -9.07 -7.11
CA ILE A 146 -19.33 -8.95 -6.80
C ILE A 146 -19.02 -9.71 -5.52
N GLY A 147 -17.93 -10.45 -5.51
CA GLY A 147 -17.55 -11.25 -4.36
C GLY A 147 -16.05 -11.56 -4.30
N TYR A 148 -15.69 -12.54 -3.49
CA TYR A 148 -14.28 -12.85 -3.24
C TYR A 148 -13.54 -13.39 -4.48
N ALA A 149 -14.24 -13.98 -5.42
CA ALA A 149 -13.67 -14.43 -6.69
C ALA A 149 -13.21 -13.24 -7.58
N ASP A 150 -13.80 -12.06 -7.36
CA ASP A 150 -13.44 -10.81 -8.04
C ASP A 150 -12.40 -10.00 -7.24
N GLY A 151 -11.88 -10.53 -6.14
CA GLY A 151 -10.99 -9.81 -5.23
C GLY A 151 -11.70 -8.99 -4.14
N PHE A 152 -13.04 -9.01 -4.09
CA PHE A 152 -13.81 -8.35 -3.04
C PHE A 152 -13.87 -9.26 -1.80
N ILE A 153 -12.83 -9.18 -0.95
CA ILE A 153 -12.57 -10.13 0.12
C ILE A 153 -13.67 -10.16 1.21
N ARG A 154 -13.76 -11.30 1.93
CA ARG A 154 -14.76 -11.51 3.00
C ARG A 154 -14.72 -10.49 4.13
N LYS A 155 -13.56 -9.85 4.39
CA LYS A 155 -13.42 -8.77 5.38
C LYS A 155 -14.21 -7.50 5.03
N ASN A 156 -14.79 -7.43 3.83
CA ASN A 156 -15.70 -6.34 3.45
C ASN A 156 -17.12 -6.50 4.01
N GLN A 157 -17.46 -7.63 4.61
CA GLN A 157 -18.69 -7.77 5.39
C GLN A 157 -18.73 -6.72 6.51
N GLY A 158 -19.88 -6.09 6.72
CA GLY A 158 -20.08 -5.00 7.68
C GLY A 158 -19.60 -3.63 7.19
N ARG A 159 -18.88 -3.56 6.06
CA ARG A 159 -18.58 -2.28 5.41
C ARG A 159 -19.81 -1.73 4.69
N LYS A 160 -19.70 -0.49 4.23
CA LYS A 160 -20.81 0.23 3.58
C LYS A 160 -20.61 0.33 2.08
N VAL A 161 -21.71 0.25 1.34
CA VAL A 161 -21.82 0.62 -0.06
C VAL A 161 -22.68 1.87 -0.19
N TYR A 162 -22.40 2.68 -1.22
CA TYR A 162 -23.15 3.90 -1.50
C TYR A 162 -24.12 3.64 -2.65
N ILE A 163 -25.43 3.87 -2.42
CA ILE A 163 -26.47 3.67 -3.41
C ILE A 163 -27.42 4.89 -3.35
N ASN A 164 -27.57 5.60 -4.48
CA ASN A 164 -28.51 6.72 -4.62
C ASN A 164 -28.49 7.72 -3.45
N GLY A 165 -27.30 8.18 -3.06
CA GLY A 165 -27.18 9.22 -2.02
C GLY A 165 -27.13 8.70 -0.58
N LYS A 166 -27.21 7.40 -0.34
CA LYS A 166 -27.20 6.79 0.99
C LYS A 166 -26.19 5.65 1.11
N TYR A 167 -25.71 5.44 2.34
CA TYR A 167 -24.85 4.32 2.68
C TYR A 167 -25.66 3.17 3.26
N TYR A 168 -25.40 1.96 2.78
CA TYR A 168 -26.00 0.71 3.26
C TYR A 168 -24.91 -0.27 3.66
N GLU A 169 -25.17 -1.03 4.72
CA GLU A 169 -24.24 -2.04 5.20
C GLU A 169 -24.26 -3.29 4.33
N ILE A 170 -23.11 -3.90 4.14
CA ILE A 170 -22.96 -5.21 3.51
C ILE A 170 -23.26 -6.27 4.56
N VAL A 171 -24.40 -6.93 4.44
CA VAL A 171 -24.91 -7.92 5.37
C VAL A 171 -24.70 -9.34 4.88
N GLY A 172 -24.58 -10.29 5.79
CA GLY A 172 -24.25 -11.67 5.47
C GLY A 172 -22.78 -11.83 5.04
N ARG A 173 -22.37 -13.05 4.71
CA ARG A 173 -20.99 -13.32 4.23
C ARG A 173 -20.84 -12.93 2.77
N VAL A 174 -19.77 -12.26 2.45
CA VAL A 174 -19.37 -12.02 1.05
C VAL A 174 -19.04 -13.37 0.40
N CYS A 175 -19.70 -13.66 -0.70
CA CYS A 175 -19.60 -14.92 -1.47
C CYS A 175 -18.79 -14.75 -2.76
#